data_757c8f0d167d8f764875c729ea38126b
#
_entry.id   757c8f0d167d8f764875c729ea38126b
#
_cell.length_a   1.000
_cell.length_b   1.000
_cell.length_c   1.000
_cell.angle_alpha   90.00
_cell.angle_beta   90.00
_cell.angle_gamma   90.00
#
_symmetry.space_group_name_H-M   'P 1'
#
loop_
_entity.id
_entity.type
_entity.pdbx_description
1 polymer ?
#
loop_
_entity_poly.entity_id
_entity_poly.type
_entity_poly.pdbx_seq_one_letter_code
_entity_poly.pdbx_strand_id
1 'polypeptide(L)'
;MGNKLYVGNLPYSVRDSDLEQAFGQFGAVTSAKVMMERDTGRSKGFGFVEMGSDAEAQAAIEGMNGQPLGGRSLVVNEARSEEHTSE
;
A
#
# COMPACT_ATOMS: atom_id res chain seq x y z
N MET A 1 0.47 -4.48 15.93
CA MET A 1 -0.51 -3.68 15.56
C MET A 1 -0.30 -3.09 14.27
N GLY A 2 -1.01 -3.50 13.36
CA GLY A 2 -0.66 -3.22 12.05
C GLY A 2 -1.71 -2.51 11.28
N ASN A 3 -1.69 -1.19 11.34
CA ASN A 3 -2.52 -0.42 10.42
C ASN A 3 -1.73 0.10 9.23
N LYS A 4 -0.48 -0.29 9.09
CA LYS A 4 0.34 0.09 7.95
C LYS A 4 0.51 -1.11 7.03
N LEU A 5 0.30 -0.89 5.75
CA LEU A 5 0.27 -1.95 4.75
C LEU A 5 1.37 -1.75 3.72
N TYR A 6 1.98 -2.85 3.34
CA TYR A 6 2.88 -2.87 2.20
C TYR A 6 2.07 -3.24 0.97
N VAL A 7 2.23 -2.46 -0.10
CA VAL A 7 1.51 -2.71 -1.35
C VAL A 7 2.56 -2.83 -2.45
N GLY A 8 2.66 -4.01 -3.03
CA GLY A 8 3.66 -4.29 -4.04
C GLY A 8 3.05 -4.61 -5.39
N ASN A 9 3.93 -4.77 -6.35
CA ASN A 9 3.56 -5.09 -7.74
C ASN A 9 2.68 -4.00 -8.34
N LEU A 10 3.00 -2.75 -8.01
CA LEU A 10 2.23 -1.62 -8.53
C LEU A 10 2.63 -1.29 -9.96
N PRO A 11 1.67 -0.94 -10.82
CA PRO A 11 2.03 -0.35 -12.10
C PRO A 11 2.76 0.97 -11.88
N TYR A 12 3.66 1.29 -12.76
CA TYR A 12 4.47 2.49 -12.60
C TYR A 12 3.64 3.76 -12.69
N SER A 13 2.46 3.69 -13.28
CA SER A 13 1.60 4.86 -13.40
C SER A 13 0.80 5.15 -12.13
N VAL A 14 0.81 4.25 -11.16
CA VAL A 14 0.03 4.43 -9.93
C VAL A 14 0.71 5.47 -9.05
N ARG A 15 -0.10 6.38 -8.52
CA ARG A 15 0.38 7.46 -7.66
C ARG A 15 -0.24 7.34 -6.28
N ASP A 16 0.17 8.23 -5.38
CA ASP A 16 -0.34 8.23 -4.02
C ASP A 16 -1.85 8.30 -3.99
N SER A 17 -2.42 9.18 -4.81
CA SER A 17 -3.87 9.34 -4.82
C SER A 17 -4.57 8.10 -5.34
N ASP A 18 -3.94 7.37 -6.24
CA ASP A 18 -4.53 6.12 -6.73
C ASP A 18 -4.62 5.09 -5.62
N LEU A 19 -3.57 4.99 -4.80
CA LEU A 19 -3.60 4.10 -3.66
C LEU A 19 -4.66 4.53 -2.67
N GLU A 20 -4.74 5.81 -2.41
CA GLU A 20 -5.71 6.33 -1.46
C GLU A 20 -7.12 5.99 -1.90
N GLN A 21 -7.41 6.16 -3.16
CA GLN A 21 -8.74 5.85 -3.67
C GLN A 21 -9.03 4.35 -3.62
N ALA A 22 -8.05 3.56 -4.01
CA ALA A 22 -8.26 2.13 -4.04
C ALA A 22 -8.51 1.56 -2.65
N PHE A 23 -7.75 2.04 -1.68
CA PHE A 23 -7.87 1.52 -0.32
C PHE A 23 -8.97 2.19 0.47
N GLY A 24 -9.43 3.36 0.01
CA GLY A 24 -10.51 4.06 0.69
C GLY A 24 -11.82 3.30 0.72
N GLN A 25 -11.96 2.30 -0.11
CA GLN A 25 -13.15 1.46 -0.12
C GLN A 25 -13.28 0.63 1.15
N PHE A 26 -12.18 0.39 1.82
CA PHE A 26 -12.16 -0.51 2.97
C PHE A 26 -12.10 0.22 4.29
N GLY A 27 -11.95 1.52 4.26
CA GLY A 27 -11.90 2.30 5.47
C GLY A 27 -11.16 3.61 5.23
N ALA A 28 -10.92 4.33 6.31
CA ALA A 28 -10.24 5.61 6.22
C ALA A 28 -8.76 5.39 5.95
N VAL A 29 -8.25 6.05 4.93
CA VAL A 29 -6.82 6.01 4.62
C VAL A 29 -6.20 7.25 5.25
N THR A 30 -5.28 7.05 6.18
CA THR A 30 -4.61 8.16 6.82
C THR A 30 -3.35 8.58 6.09
N SER A 31 -2.78 7.66 5.32
CA SER A 31 -1.58 7.97 4.55
C SER A 31 -1.44 6.98 3.42
N ALA A 32 -1.00 7.45 2.27
CA ALA A 32 -0.71 6.56 1.14
C ALA A 32 0.49 7.14 0.42
N LYS A 33 1.47 6.30 0.13
CA LYS A 33 2.68 6.77 -0.49
C LYS A 33 3.28 5.71 -1.40
N VAL A 34 3.55 6.10 -2.64
CA VAL A 34 4.25 5.25 -3.60
C VAL A 34 5.72 5.61 -3.52
N MET A 35 6.57 4.58 -3.39
CA MET A 35 8.00 4.79 -3.33
C MET A 35 8.53 5.15 -4.71
N MET A 36 9.38 6.16 -4.77
CA MET A 36 9.94 6.63 -6.03
C MET A 36 11.45 6.54 -5.98
N GLU A 37 12.05 6.30 -7.14
CA GLU A 37 13.49 6.35 -7.25
C GLU A 37 13.96 7.78 -7.34
N ARG A 38 15.01 8.10 -6.62
CA ARG A 38 15.52 9.45 -6.64
C ARG A 38 16.10 9.81 -7.98
N ASP A 39 16.82 8.88 -8.58
CA ASP A 39 17.59 9.19 -9.77
C ASP A 39 16.71 9.44 -10.96
N THR A 40 15.67 8.65 -11.11
CA THR A 40 14.84 8.71 -12.30
C THR A 40 13.48 9.31 -12.05
N GLY A 41 13.05 9.40 -10.78
CA GLY A 41 11.71 9.86 -10.46
C GLY A 41 10.63 8.87 -10.79
N ARG A 42 11.00 7.64 -11.07
CA ARG A 42 10.04 6.61 -11.42
C ARG A 42 9.61 5.84 -10.19
N SER A 43 8.43 5.27 -10.27
CA SER A 43 7.91 4.43 -9.22
C SER A 43 8.77 3.19 -9.09
N LYS A 44 9.04 2.79 -7.84
CA LYS A 44 9.75 1.54 -7.59
C LYS A 44 8.84 0.33 -7.69
N GLY A 45 7.55 0.56 -7.89
CA GLY A 45 6.60 -0.53 -8.03
C GLY A 45 6.01 -0.99 -6.73
N PHE A 46 6.23 -0.25 -5.64
CA PHE A 46 5.61 -0.58 -4.36
C PHE A 46 5.39 0.69 -3.56
N GLY A 47 4.58 0.56 -2.53
CA GLY A 47 4.30 1.70 -1.67
C GLY A 47 3.74 1.23 -0.35
N PHE A 48 3.32 2.19 0.45
CA PHE A 48 2.76 1.91 1.76
C PHE A 48 1.46 2.68 1.94
N VAL A 49 0.52 2.06 2.65
CA VAL A 49 -0.75 2.68 2.96
C VAL A 49 -0.99 2.51 4.45
N GLU A 50 -1.41 3.59 5.11
CA GLU A 50 -1.83 3.49 6.51
C GLU A 50 -3.32 3.70 6.59
N MET A 51 -3.97 2.79 7.29
CA MET A 51 -5.41 2.89 7.50
C MET A 51 -5.68 3.46 8.89
N GLY A 52 -6.94 3.81 9.12
CA GLY A 52 -7.30 4.43 10.38
C GLY A 52 -7.32 3.48 11.57
N SER A 53 -7.44 2.19 11.33
CA SER A 53 -7.46 1.22 12.42
C SER A 53 -6.95 -0.11 11.90
N ASP A 54 -6.64 -0.99 12.85
CA ASP A 54 -6.19 -2.34 12.49
C ASP A 54 -7.27 -3.10 11.74
N ALA A 55 -8.52 -2.93 12.14
CA ALA A 55 -9.61 -3.63 11.50
C ALA A 55 -9.75 -3.22 10.04
N GLU A 56 -9.62 -1.93 9.78
CA GLU A 56 -9.69 -1.43 8.41
C GLU A 56 -8.50 -1.93 7.61
N ALA A 57 -7.34 -1.98 8.23
CA ALA A 57 -6.16 -2.49 7.55
C ALA A 57 -6.33 -3.96 7.17
N GLN A 58 -6.89 -4.75 8.07
CA GLN A 58 -7.13 -6.15 7.77
C GLN A 58 -8.11 -6.33 6.63
N ALA A 59 -9.17 -5.53 6.63
CA ALA A 59 -10.14 -5.59 5.55
C ALA A 59 -9.48 -5.23 4.23
N ALA A 60 -8.60 -4.24 4.24
CA ALA A 60 -7.91 -3.82 3.03
C ALA A 60 -6.97 -4.90 2.53
N ILE A 61 -6.26 -5.57 3.44
CA ILE A 61 -5.39 -6.66 3.02
C ILE A 61 -6.20 -7.74 2.33
N GLU A 62 -7.28 -8.16 2.96
CA GLU A 62 -8.07 -9.24 2.40
C GLU A 62 -8.77 -8.86 1.11
N GLY A 63 -9.18 -7.60 1.02
CA GLY A 63 -9.92 -7.17 -0.16
C GLY A 63 -9.05 -6.78 -1.33
N MET A 64 -7.83 -6.30 -1.07
CA MET A 64 -6.98 -5.79 -2.14
C MET A 64 -5.89 -6.74 -2.57
N ASN A 65 -5.52 -7.69 -1.73
CA ASN A 65 -4.47 -8.61 -2.10
C ASN A 65 -4.91 -9.45 -3.28
N GLY A 66 -4.14 -9.40 -4.35
CA GLY A 66 -4.47 -10.13 -5.56
C GLY A 66 -5.43 -9.42 -6.49
N GLN A 67 -5.90 -8.24 -6.12
CA GLN A 67 -6.82 -7.50 -6.98
C GLN A 67 -6.06 -6.80 -8.09
N PRO A 68 -6.65 -6.73 -9.28
CA PRO A 68 -5.96 -6.05 -10.38
C PRO A 68 -6.05 -4.54 -10.22
N LEU A 69 -4.96 -3.90 -10.52
CA LEU A 69 -4.90 -2.45 -10.59
C LEU A 69 -3.99 -2.11 -11.74
N GLY A 70 -4.54 -1.46 -12.76
CA GLY A 70 -3.75 -1.11 -13.91
C GLY A 70 -3.17 -2.30 -14.65
N GLY A 71 -3.85 -3.45 -14.58
CA GLY A 71 -3.39 -4.65 -15.24
C GLY A 71 -2.45 -5.53 -14.45
N ARG A 72 -2.16 -5.17 -13.20
CA ARG A 72 -1.30 -5.98 -12.35
C ARG A 72 -2.03 -6.38 -11.08
N SER A 73 -1.78 -7.59 -10.64
CA SER A 73 -2.34 -8.06 -9.37
C SER A 73 -1.52 -7.52 -8.22
N LEU A 74 -2.17 -6.82 -7.32
CA LEU A 74 -1.47 -6.22 -6.19
C LEU A 74 -1.08 -7.26 -5.17
N VAL A 75 0.04 -7.00 -4.51
CA VAL A 75 0.46 -7.77 -3.34
C VAL A 75 0.29 -6.86 -2.14
N VAL A 76 -0.57 -7.25 -1.21
CA VAL A 76 -0.86 -6.42 -0.04
C VAL A 76 -0.61 -7.24 1.21
N ASN A 77 0.27 -6.76 2.05
CA ASN A 77 0.61 -7.41 3.30
C ASN A 77 0.71 -6.37 4.39
N GLU A 78 0.64 -6.84 5.63
CA GLU A 78 0.88 -5.95 6.74
C GLU A 78 2.34 -5.54 6.77
N ALA A 79 2.59 -4.25 6.85
CA ALA A 79 3.95 -3.73 6.92
C ALA A 79 4.33 -3.58 8.36
N ARG A 80 5.48 -4.15 8.73
CA ARG A 80 5.95 -4.02 10.08
C ARG A 80 6.72 -2.73 10.24
N SER A 81 6.79 -2.27 11.46
CA SER A 81 7.52 -1.06 11.71
C SER A 81 9.01 -1.29 11.51
N GLU A 82 9.72 -0.20 11.30
CA GLU A 82 11.13 -0.31 11.00
C GLU A 82 11.92 -0.89 12.13
N GLU A 83 11.56 -0.57 13.34
CA GLU A 83 12.34 -1.09 14.43
C GLU A 83 12.23 -2.59 14.49
N HIS A 84 11.20 -3.13 13.92
CA HIS A 84 11.06 -4.55 13.91
C HIS A 84 12.13 -5.21 13.09
N THR A 85 12.64 -4.53 12.09
CA THR A 85 13.62 -5.14 11.23
C THR A 85 14.97 -5.26 11.89
N SER A 86 15.12 -4.63 13.00
CA SER A 86 16.43 -4.63 13.63
C SER A 86 16.75 -5.95 14.27
N GLU A 87 15.76 -6.78 14.50
CA GLU A 87 16.05 -7.99 15.13
C GLU A 87 16.53 -8.98 14.33
#